data_f5f17566e05a45056ed5adbff7881476
#
_entry.id   f5f17566e05a45056ed5adbff7881476
#
_cell.length_a   1.000
_cell.length_b   1.000
_cell.length_c   1.000
_cell.angle_alpha   90.00
_cell.angle_beta   90.00
_cell.angle_gamma   90.00
#
_symmetry.space_group_name_H-M   'P 1'
#
loop_
_entity.id
_entity.type
_entity.pdbx_description
1 polymer ?
#
loop_
_entity_poly.entity_id
_entity_poly.type
_entity_poly.pdbx_seq_one_letter_code
_entity_poly.pdbx_strand_id
1 'polypeptide(L)'
;MPEFLREKHWKQDVNDIDSPILIGCYNCDDFVDMMTANNITPSERMLRRIPIKNVTVTTPGAAATIKIFRNAFLAVNVGLANDDKGVCDIYGLDYNDVKDFMMKDKTLGNHWQVPGPDGLEGFGGTCLPKDLTHASSLVYNENNIMKTALEANKDRRNDE
;
A
#
# COMPACT_ATOMS: atom_id res chain seq x y z
N MET A 1 -5.01 10.00 -11.43
CA MET A 1 -3.81 9.79 -10.57
C MET A 1 -4.24 8.89 -9.43
N PRO A 2 -3.64 7.70 -9.25
CA PRO A 2 -3.95 6.85 -8.11
C PRO A 2 -3.50 7.51 -6.80
N GLU A 3 -4.27 7.31 -5.75
CA GLU A 3 -3.98 7.83 -4.43
C GLU A 3 -3.20 6.77 -3.63
N PHE A 4 -2.07 7.18 -3.03
CA PHE A 4 -1.23 6.34 -2.17
C PHE A 4 -1.21 6.84 -0.71
N LEU A 5 -2.18 7.68 -0.35
CA LEU A 5 -2.26 8.29 0.97
C LEU A 5 -2.69 7.27 2.02
N ARG A 6 -2.07 7.34 3.18
CA ARG A 6 -2.45 6.56 4.36
C ARG A 6 -3.58 7.30 5.10
N GLU A 7 -4.68 6.63 5.41
CA GLU A 7 -5.90 7.23 5.98
C GLU A 7 -5.61 8.13 7.20
N LYS A 8 -4.80 7.68 8.14
CA LYS A 8 -4.44 8.44 9.35
C LYS A 8 -3.32 9.47 9.16
N HIS A 9 -2.59 9.41 8.06
CA HIS A 9 -1.40 10.23 7.80
C HIS A 9 -1.49 11.06 6.52
N TRP A 10 -2.67 11.16 5.92
CA TRP A 10 -2.85 11.78 4.60
C TRP A 10 -2.29 13.22 4.52
N LYS A 11 -2.36 14.01 5.61
CA LYS A 11 -1.82 15.37 5.64
C LYS A 11 -0.29 15.39 5.52
N GLN A 12 0.38 14.42 6.13
CA GLN A 12 1.84 14.26 6.01
C GLN A 12 2.18 13.76 4.61
N ASP A 13 1.49 12.74 4.14
CA ASP A 13 1.72 12.11 2.84
C ASP A 13 1.52 13.09 1.68
N VAL A 14 0.52 13.97 1.75
CA VAL A 14 0.28 15.04 0.75
C VAL A 14 1.41 16.08 0.73
N ASN A 15 2.04 16.35 1.87
CA ASN A 15 3.10 17.33 1.99
C ASN A 15 4.52 16.72 1.82
N ASP A 16 4.62 15.40 1.72
CA ASP A 16 5.89 14.73 1.50
C ASP A 16 6.33 14.84 0.04
N ILE A 17 7.28 15.77 -0.20
CA ILE A 17 7.83 16.02 -1.53
C ILE A 17 8.71 14.89 -2.07
N ASP A 18 9.13 13.96 -1.21
CA ASP A 18 9.94 12.81 -1.60
C ASP A 18 9.08 11.57 -1.92
N SER A 19 7.79 11.61 -1.61
CA SER A 19 6.87 10.54 -1.98
C SER A 19 6.75 10.39 -3.49
N PRO A 20 6.80 9.15 -4.02
CA PRO A 20 6.63 8.91 -5.45
C PRO A 20 5.21 9.21 -5.89
N ILE A 21 5.08 9.93 -7.00
CA ILE A 21 3.80 10.21 -7.65
C ILE A 21 3.69 9.38 -8.92
N LEU A 22 2.53 8.76 -9.08
CA LEU A 22 2.19 7.99 -10.27
C LEU A 22 1.06 8.69 -11.04
N ILE A 23 1.29 8.96 -12.31
CA ILE A 23 0.31 9.59 -13.20
C ILE A 23 -0.01 8.65 -14.34
N GLY A 24 -1.30 8.30 -14.48
CA GLY A 24 -1.81 7.58 -15.66
C GLY A 24 -2.33 8.58 -16.69
N CYS A 25 -1.77 8.59 -17.89
CA CYS A 25 -2.21 9.39 -19.01
C CYS A 25 -2.11 8.59 -20.32
N TYR A 26 -2.96 8.90 -21.30
CA TYR A 26 -2.91 8.29 -22.64
C TYR A 26 -1.90 8.98 -23.54
N ASN A 27 -1.64 10.27 -23.29
CA ASN A 27 -0.68 11.08 -24.02
C ASN A 27 0.22 11.81 -23.03
N CYS A 28 1.53 11.56 -23.09
CA CYS A 28 2.50 12.18 -22.18
C CYS A 28 2.68 13.69 -22.46
N ASP A 29 2.34 14.15 -23.67
CA ASP A 29 2.41 15.59 -24.01
C ASP A 29 1.42 16.39 -23.16
N ASP A 30 0.23 15.86 -22.89
CA ASP A 30 -0.76 16.48 -21.99
C ASP A 30 -0.18 16.74 -20.59
N PHE A 31 0.67 15.84 -20.08
CA PHE A 31 1.33 16.04 -18.80
C PHE A 31 2.38 17.16 -18.87
N VAL A 32 3.15 17.21 -19.94
CA VAL A 32 4.16 18.26 -20.15
C VAL A 32 3.47 19.61 -20.27
N ASP A 33 2.39 19.69 -21.05
CA ASP A 33 1.59 20.89 -21.21
C ASP A 33 0.99 21.37 -19.88
N MET A 34 0.44 20.46 -19.08
CA MET A 34 -0.05 20.73 -17.73
C MET A 34 1.07 21.30 -16.84
N MET A 35 2.26 20.72 -16.88
CA MET A 35 3.40 21.14 -16.05
C MET A 35 3.98 22.49 -16.46
N THR A 36 3.80 22.89 -17.71
CA THR A 36 4.33 24.14 -18.29
C THR A 36 3.29 25.26 -18.37
N ALA A 37 1.99 24.94 -18.28
CA ALA A 37 0.89 25.91 -18.39
C ALA A 37 1.01 27.06 -17.36
N ASN A 38 0.63 28.25 -17.76
CA ASN A 38 0.64 29.45 -16.91
C ASN A 38 -0.61 29.56 -16.03
N ASN A 39 -1.77 29.05 -16.51
CA ASN A 39 -3.01 28.93 -15.75
C ASN A 39 -3.12 27.51 -15.19
N ILE A 40 -2.80 27.36 -13.91
CA ILE A 40 -2.75 26.07 -13.24
C ILE A 40 -3.79 25.97 -12.13
N THR A 41 -4.45 24.82 -12.05
CA THR A 41 -5.35 24.46 -10.96
C THR A 41 -4.58 24.25 -9.64
N PRO A 42 -5.24 24.26 -8.48
CA PRO A 42 -4.59 23.93 -7.21
C PRO A 42 -3.88 22.57 -7.24
N SER A 43 -4.45 21.57 -7.91
CA SER A 43 -3.87 20.22 -8.05
C SER A 43 -2.57 20.24 -8.87
N GLU A 44 -2.55 20.96 -10.00
CA GLU A 44 -1.36 21.13 -10.83
C GLU A 44 -0.27 21.93 -10.09
N ARG A 45 -0.67 22.94 -9.29
CA ARG A 45 0.25 23.71 -8.46
C ARG A 45 0.93 22.83 -7.40
N MET A 46 0.21 21.87 -6.85
CA MET A 46 0.77 20.88 -5.94
C MET A 46 1.80 19.99 -6.65
N LEU A 47 1.49 19.47 -7.84
CA LEU A 47 2.40 18.64 -8.63
C LEU A 47 3.70 19.38 -8.98
N ARG A 48 3.65 20.68 -9.28
CA ARG A 48 4.86 21.47 -9.57
C ARG A 48 5.83 21.63 -8.39
N ARG A 49 5.39 21.40 -7.16
CA ARG A 49 6.24 21.41 -5.97
C ARG A 49 7.05 20.12 -5.82
N ILE A 50 6.66 19.06 -6.53
CA ILE A 50 7.28 17.75 -6.41
C ILE A 50 8.41 17.68 -7.44
N PRO A 51 9.61 17.22 -7.03
CA PRO A 51 10.69 17.00 -7.95
C PRO A 51 10.27 16.05 -9.07
N ILE A 52 10.49 16.43 -10.33
CA ILE A 52 10.12 15.61 -11.51
C ILE A 52 10.70 14.18 -11.42
N LYS A 53 11.87 14.01 -10.77
CA LYS A 53 12.48 12.69 -10.52
C LYS A 53 11.59 11.73 -9.73
N ASN A 54 10.62 12.26 -8.96
CA ASN A 54 9.69 11.45 -8.15
C ASN A 54 8.36 11.20 -8.87
N VAL A 55 8.19 11.70 -10.09
CA VAL A 55 6.98 11.53 -10.89
C VAL A 55 7.20 10.42 -11.91
N THR A 56 6.35 9.41 -11.88
CA THR A 56 6.30 8.35 -12.88
C THR A 56 5.04 8.52 -13.72
N VAL A 57 5.21 8.61 -15.03
CA VAL A 57 4.10 8.69 -15.99
C VAL A 57 3.94 7.35 -16.68
N THR A 58 2.70 6.87 -16.78
CA THR A 58 2.35 5.60 -17.42
C THR A 58 0.92 5.63 -17.97
N THR A 59 0.44 4.52 -18.52
CA THR A 59 -0.96 4.44 -18.94
C THR A 59 -1.92 4.42 -17.75
N PRO A 60 -3.18 4.88 -17.89
CA PRO A 60 -4.16 4.83 -16.80
C PRO A 60 -4.39 3.43 -16.26
N GLY A 61 -4.42 2.41 -17.13
CA GLY A 61 -4.57 1.02 -16.73
C GLY A 61 -3.38 0.54 -15.89
N ALA A 62 -2.15 0.81 -16.32
CA ALA A 62 -0.95 0.46 -15.54
C ALA A 62 -0.92 1.19 -14.19
N ALA A 63 -1.29 2.48 -14.14
CA ALA A 63 -1.35 3.23 -12.89
C ALA A 63 -2.37 2.64 -11.90
N ALA A 64 -3.54 2.24 -12.36
CA ALA A 64 -4.55 1.57 -11.54
C ALA A 64 -4.05 0.20 -11.03
N THR A 65 -3.43 -0.60 -11.90
CA THR A 65 -2.87 -1.91 -11.56
C THR A 65 -1.76 -1.80 -10.52
N ILE A 66 -0.85 -0.83 -10.67
CA ILE A 66 0.23 -0.58 -9.69
C ILE A 66 -0.35 -0.29 -8.30
N LYS A 67 -1.39 0.53 -8.21
CA LYS A 67 -2.05 0.82 -6.92
C LYS A 67 -2.63 -0.44 -6.29
N ILE A 68 -3.37 -1.23 -7.06
CA ILE A 68 -4.00 -2.46 -6.58
C ILE A 68 -2.93 -3.44 -6.09
N PHE A 69 -1.88 -3.67 -6.87
CA PHE A 69 -0.81 -4.60 -6.51
C PHE A 69 -0.01 -4.12 -5.30
N ARG A 70 0.23 -2.80 -5.18
CA ARG A 70 0.86 -2.25 -3.97
C ARG A 70 0.02 -2.58 -2.72
N ASN A 71 -1.27 -2.36 -2.77
CA ASN A 71 -2.13 -2.62 -1.62
C ASN A 71 -2.26 -4.13 -1.33
N ALA A 72 -2.30 -4.98 -2.37
CA ALA A 72 -2.26 -6.42 -2.21
C ALA A 72 -0.95 -6.89 -1.54
N PHE A 73 0.19 -6.36 -1.97
CA PHE A 73 1.50 -6.63 -1.36
C PHE A 73 1.51 -6.24 0.12
N LEU A 74 1.01 -5.05 0.47
CA LEU A 74 0.93 -4.60 1.85
C LEU A 74 0.05 -5.52 2.70
N ALA A 75 -1.11 -5.93 2.20
CA ALA A 75 -2.03 -6.81 2.91
C ALA A 75 -1.40 -8.18 3.20
N VAL A 76 -0.73 -8.78 2.21
CA VAL A 76 -0.01 -10.07 2.39
C VAL A 76 1.09 -9.94 3.44
N ASN A 77 1.87 -8.84 3.43
CA ASN A 77 2.92 -8.62 4.43
C ASN A 77 2.36 -8.45 5.84
N VAL A 78 1.23 -7.76 6.01
CA VAL A 78 0.55 -7.67 7.31
C VAL A 78 0.07 -9.04 7.76
N GLY A 79 -0.46 -9.87 6.84
CA GLY A 79 -0.82 -11.25 7.13
C GLY A 79 0.36 -12.06 7.66
N LEU A 80 1.51 -11.98 6.98
CA LEU A 80 2.74 -12.67 7.39
C LEU A 80 3.21 -12.21 8.79
N ALA A 81 3.20 -10.91 9.07
CA ALA A 81 3.59 -10.38 10.38
C ALA A 81 2.70 -10.92 11.53
N ASN A 82 1.42 -11.15 11.25
CA ASN A 82 0.51 -11.77 12.21
C ASN A 82 0.81 -13.28 12.41
N ASP A 83 1.20 -14.01 11.35
CA ASP A 83 1.66 -15.38 11.47
C ASP A 83 2.93 -15.48 12.32
N ASP A 84 3.91 -14.60 12.06
CA ASP A 84 5.16 -14.51 12.83
C ASP A 84 4.90 -14.22 14.31
N LYS A 85 3.93 -13.34 14.61
CA LYS A 85 3.48 -13.12 15.99
C LYS A 85 2.92 -14.39 16.61
N GLY A 86 2.08 -15.12 15.88
CA GLY A 86 1.53 -16.41 16.35
C GLY A 86 2.64 -17.44 16.67
N VAL A 87 3.70 -17.49 15.86
CA VAL A 87 4.87 -18.33 16.14
C VAL A 87 5.59 -17.88 17.41
N CYS A 88 5.78 -16.56 17.60
CA CYS A 88 6.38 -16.04 18.83
C CYS A 88 5.57 -16.44 20.06
N ASP A 89 4.24 -16.33 20.00
CA ASP A 89 3.35 -16.73 21.09
C ASP A 89 3.50 -18.22 21.46
N ILE A 90 3.62 -19.10 20.45
CA ILE A 90 3.83 -20.56 20.66
C ILE A 90 5.15 -20.83 21.39
N TYR A 91 6.22 -20.11 21.06
CA TYR A 91 7.54 -20.29 21.66
C TYR A 91 7.79 -19.44 22.91
N GLY A 92 6.82 -18.63 23.35
CA GLY A 92 6.96 -17.73 24.50
C GLY A 92 7.97 -16.61 24.26
N LEU A 93 8.13 -16.16 23.02
CA LEU A 93 9.01 -15.06 22.63
C LEU A 93 8.26 -13.72 22.66
N ASP A 94 8.95 -12.63 23.03
CA ASP A 94 8.39 -11.30 22.86
C ASP A 94 8.43 -10.91 21.37
N TYR A 95 7.26 -10.80 20.76
CA TYR A 95 7.15 -10.37 19.37
C TYR A 95 7.76 -8.98 19.12
N ASN A 96 7.76 -8.08 20.11
CA ASN A 96 8.35 -6.75 19.92
C ASN A 96 9.86 -6.83 19.68
N ASP A 97 10.57 -7.74 20.34
CA ASP A 97 12.01 -7.93 20.12
C ASP A 97 12.28 -8.41 18.69
N VAL A 98 11.48 -9.38 18.20
CA VAL A 98 11.57 -9.89 16.82
C VAL A 98 11.24 -8.78 15.82
N LYS A 99 10.11 -8.10 15.99
CA LYS A 99 9.65 -7.00 15.16
C LYS A 99 10.70 -5.88 15.06
N ASP A 100 11.27 -5.47 16.20
CA ASP A 100 12.23 -4.36 16.24
C ASP A 100 13.53 -4.71 15.50
N PHE A 101 13.91 -5.99 15.46
CA PHE A 101 15.01 -6.46 14.63
C PHE A 101 14.64 -6.47 13.15
N MET A 102 13.47 -7.04 12.79
CA MET A 102 12.98 -7.11 11.41
C MET A 102 12.83 -5.71 10.77
N MET A 103 12.37 -4.73 11.54
CA MET A 103 12.24 -3.33 11.07
C MET A 103 13.58 -2.62 10.83
N LYS A 104 14.69 -3.11 11.37
CA LYS A 104 16.03 -2.57 11.06
C LYS A 104 16.54 -3.01 9.71
N ASP A 105 16.07 -4.13 9.19
CA ASP A 105 16.40 -4.57 7.85
C ASP A 105 15.55 -3.81 6.81
N LYS A 106 16.20 -2.87 6.13
CA LYS A 106 15.53 -2.01 5.13
C LYS A 106 14.97 -2.79 3.94
N THR A 107 15.37 -4.03 3.73
CA THR A 107 14.87 -4.89 2.64
C THR A 107 13.48 -5.43 2.93
N LEU A 108 13.08 -5.51 4.21
CA LEU A 108 11.83 -6.12 4.64
C LEU A 108 10.66 -5.13 4.78
N GLY A 109 10.93 -3.82 4.79
CA GLY A 109 9.91 -2.78 4.96
C GLY A 109 9.39 -2.66 6.40
N ASN A 110 8.27 -1.94 6.58
CA ASN A 110 7.78 -1.48 7.91
C ASN A 110 6.44 -2.11 8.33
N HIS A 111 6.05 -3.24 7.75
CA HIS A 111 4.68 -3.79 7.92
C HIS A 111 4.59 -4.85 9.02
N TRP A 112 5.36 -4.69 10.11
CA TRP A 112 5.52 -5.63 11.22
C TRP A 112 4.70 -5.29 12.45
N GLN A 113 3.91 -4.21 12.43
CA GLN A 113 3.14 -3.78 13.60
C GLN A 113 1.92 -4.68 13.82
N VAL A 114 1.90 -5.44 14.91
CA VAL A 114 0.78 -6.26 15.38
C VAL A 114 0.55 -5.95 16.87
N PRO A 115 -0.68 -5.59 17.31
CA PRO A 115 -1.84 -5.34 16.47
C PRO A 115 -1.66 -4.13 15.55
N GLY A 116 -2.50 -4.03 14.54
CA GLY A 116 -2.50 -2.92 13.59
C GLY A 116 -2.92 -1.57 14.19
N PRO A 117 -2.94 -0.49 13.40
CA PRO A 117 -3.32 0.84 13.86
C PRO A 117 -4.73 0.97 14.42
N ASP A 118 -5.61 0.02 14.09
CA ASP A 118 -6.98 -0.09 14.60
C ASP A 118 -7.07 -0.91 15.91
N GLY A 119 -5.96 -1.44 16.39
CA GLY A 119 -5.88 -2.25 17.60
C GLY A 119 -6.25 -3.72 17.41
N LEU A 120 -6.49 -4.16 16.17
CA LEU A 120 -6.84 -5.53 15.82
C LEU A 120 -5.70 -6.25 15.12
N GLU A 121 -5.70 -7.56 15.18
CA GLU A 121 -4.83 -8.41 14.36
C GLU A 121 -5.35 -8.46 12.90
N GLY A 122 -4.49 -8.86 11.97
CA GLY A 122 -4.81 -8.86 10.55
C GLY A 122 -4.79 -7.47 9.90
N PHE A 123 -5.23 -7.40 8.66
CA PHE A 123 -5.34 -6.16 7.90
C PHE A 123 -6.81 -5.74 7.77
N GLY A 124 -7.07 -4.44 8.00
CA GLY A 124 -8.41 -3.86 7.96
C GLY A 124 -8.47 -2.59 7.11
N GLY A 125 -9.49 -1.76 7.42
CA GLY A 125 -9.83 -0.59 6.64
C GLY A 125 -10.50 -0.95 5.31
N THR A 126 -10.80 0.06 4.50
CA THR A 126 -11.54 -0.15 3.24
C THR A 126 -10.65 -0.54 2.07
N CYS A 127 -9.37 -0.18 2.09
CA CYS A 127 -8.48 -0.29 0.92
C CYS A 127 -7.83 -1.68 0.81
N LEU A 128 -7.18 -2.16 1.88
CA LEU A 128 -6.40 -3.40 1.79
C LEU A 128 -7.26 -4.63 1.49
N PRO A 129 -8.38 -4.90 2.21
CA PRO A 129 -9.23 -6.05 1.90
C PRO A 129 -9.81 -5.97 0.48
N LYS A 130 -10.32 -4.81 0.09
CA LYS A 130 -10.94 -4.59 -1.23
C LYS A 130 -9.94 -4.82 -2.38
N ASP A 131 -8.76 -4.21 -2.31
CA ASP A 131 -7.77 -4.28 -3.38
C ASP A 131 -7.14 -5.67 -3.45
N LEU A 132 -6.93 -6.35 -2.31
CA LEU A 132 -6.48 -7.74 -2.28
C LEU A 132 -7.52 -8.70 -2.87
N THR A 133 -8.80 -8.51 -2.54
CA THR A 133 -9.91 -9.30 -3.12
C THR A 133 -9.93 -9.12 -4.64
N HIS A 134 -9.82 -7.89 -5.12
CA HIS A 134 -9.79 -7.63 -6.55
C HIS A 134 -8.56 -8.26 -7.21
N ALA A 135 -7.36 -8.06 -6.65
CA ALA A 135 -6.14 -8.64 -7.19
C ALA A 135 -6.20 -10.18 -7.25
N SER A 136 -6.71 -10.82 -6.19
CA SER A 136 -6.82 -12.29 -6.13
C SER A 136 -7.77 -12.85 -7.19
N SER A 137 -8.83 -12.11 -7.56
CA SER A 137 -9.79 -12.51 -8.58
C SER A 137 -9.24 -12.46 -10.02
N LEU A 138 -8.15 -11.74 -10.25
CA LEU A 138 -7.50 -11.62 -11.55
C LEU A 138 -6.50 -12.75 -11.82
N VAL A 139 -6.18 -13.56 -10.83
CA VAL A 139 -5.22 -14.67 -10.95
C VAL A 139 -5.96 -15.95 -11.31
N TYR A 140 -5.55 -16.61 -12.39
CA TYR A 140 -6.15 -17.87 -12.85
C TYR A 140 -6.03 -19.02 -11.84
N ASN A 141 -5.00 -19.01 -11.00
CA ASN A 141 -4.82 -20.05 -10.01
C ASN A 141 -5.72 -19.81 -8.80
N GLU A 142 -6.67 -20.71 -8.57
CA GLU A 142 -7.58 -20.62 -7.40
C GLU A 142 -6.83 -20.69 -6.06
N ASN A 143 -5.70 -21.38 -6.01
CA ASN A 143 -4.82 -21.46 -4.83
C ASN A 143 -3.70 -20.42 -4.91
N ASN A 144 -4.05 -19.14 -4.93
CA ASN A 144 -3.05 -18.09 -4.93
C ASN A 144 -2.84 -17.50 -3.52
N ILE A 145 -1.63 -16.97 -3.29
CA ILE A 145 -1.21 -16.43 -1.98
C ILE A 145 -2.14 -15.32 -1.47
N MET A 146 -2.73 -14.52 -2.37
CA MET A 146 -3.63 -13.43 -2.00
C MET A 146 -4.94 -13.97 -1.43
N LYS A 147 -5.48 -15.04 -2.02
CA LYS A 147 -6.69 -15.71 -1.52
C LYS A 147 -6.45 -16.35 -0.15
N THR A 148 -5.32 -17.02 0.01
CA THR A 148 -4.92 -17.61 1.31
C THR A 148 -4.78 -16.52 2.38
N ALA A 149 -4.18 -15.37 2.05
CA ALA A 149 -4.07 -14.25 2.96
C ALA A 149 -5.44 -13.65 3.35
N LEU A 150 -6.40 -13.59 2.42
CA LEU A 150 -7.78 -13.16 2.70
C LEU A 150 -8.49 -14.12 3.66
N GLU A 151 -8.36 -15.41 3.44
CA GLU A 151 -8.95 -16.45 4.30
C GLU A 151 -8.37 -16.37 5.71
N ALA A 152 -7.04 -16.34 5.86
CA ALA A 152 -6.37 -16.18 7.13
C ALA A 152 -6.75 -14.87 7.85
N ASN A 153 -6.99 -13.80 7.09
CA ASN A 153 -7.43 -12.53 7.67
C ASN A 153 -8.84 -12.58 8.24
N LYS A 154 -9.77 -13.28 7.59
CA LYS A 154 -11.13 -13.47 8.10
C LYS A 154 -11.12 -14.18 9.46
N ASP A 155 -10.32 -15.23 9.60
CA ASP A 155 -10.21 -15.98 10.85
C ASP A 155 -9.71 -15.11 12.02
N ARG A 156 -8.81 -14.16 11.75
CA ARG A 156 -8.28 -13.23 12.76
C ARG A 156 -9.24 -12.12 13.14
N ARG A 157 -9.98 -11.62 12.17
CA ARG A 157 -10.83 -10.44 12.39
C ARG A 157 -12.24 -10.77 12.83
N ASN A 158 -12.68 -12.03 12.76
CA ASN A 158 -14.07 -12.43 12.93
C ASN A 158 -15.02 -11.51 12.14
N ASP A 159 -14.57 -11.04 10.99
CA ASP A 159 -15.39 -10.21 10.11
C ASP A 159 -16.49 -11.11 9.51
N GLU A 160 -17.71 -10.90 9.98
CA GLU A 160 -18.94 -11.49 9.45
C GLU A 160 -19.20 -11.08 7.99
#